data_7e4785d74c3c5eba2907aefa65b8a341
#
_entry.id   7e4785d74c3c5eba2907aefa65b8a341
#
_cell.length_a   1.000
_cell.length_b   1.000
_cell.length_c   1.000
_cell.angle_alpha   90.00
_cell.angle_beta   90.00
_cell.angle_gamma   90.00
#
_symmetry.space_group_name_H-M   'P 1'
#
loop_
_entity.id
_entity.type
_entity.pdbx_description
1 polymer ?
#
loop_
_entity_poly.entity_id
_entity_poly.type
_entity_poly.pdbx_seq_one_letter_code
_entity_poly.pdbx_strand_id
1 'polypeptide(L)'
;MKNEIKIYLAAPRGFCAGVDRAIEIVKKALDKYGSPVYVRHEIVHNKNVVESLKKLGAVFVEELSEIKDASRPVIFSAHGVPKKIPEEAKLMKIFYVDATCPLVSKVHRETEQLFKKGFDIVLIGHKNHPEVVGTMGQLPRGSITLIETIEDVKSLNFSKPLAYVTQTTLSVDDTKEIIEALKQKFPNIRGPIKEDI
;
A
#
# COMPACT_ATOMS: atom_id res chain seq x y z
N MET A 1 12.82 36.77 28.48
CA MET A 1 13.56 35.48 28.57
C MET A 1 13.41 34.79 27.24
N LYS A 2 14.50 34.56 26.50
CA LYS A 2 14.45 33.74 25.27
C LYS A 2 14.31 32.29 25.72
N ASN A 3 13.19 31.65 25.40
CA ASN A 3 13.03 30.21 25.61
C ASN A 3 13.98 29.49 24.64
N GLU A 4 15.04 28.88 25.16
CA GLU A 4 15.87 27.99 24.36
C GLU A 4 15.10 26.71 24.07
N ILE A 5 14.91 26.42 22.78
CA ILE A 5 14.32 25.14 22.31
C ILE A 5 15.48 24.17 22.09
N LYS A 6 15.47 23.05 22.80
CA LYS A 6 16.40 21.93 22.56
C LYS A 6 15.82 20.99 21.52
N ILE A 7 16.55 20.75 20.43
CA ILE A 7 16.16 19.81 19.39
C ILE A 7 17.03 18.57 19.50
N TYR A 8 16.40 17.40 19.69
CA TYR A 8 17.08 16.09 19.69
C TYR A 8 16.81 15.41 18.35
N LEU A 9 17.87 15.04 17.64
CA LEU A 9 17.77 14.29 16.40
C LEU A 9 17.94 12.80 16.67
N ALA A 10 16.93 12.01 16.30
CA ALA A 10 17.02 10.55 16.38
C ALA A 10 18.10 9.99 15.44
N ALA A 11 18.74 8.91 15.83
CA ALA A 11 19.64 8.14 14.99
C ALA A 11 19.47 6.64 15.30
N PRO A 12 19.33 5.78 14.27
CA PRO A 12 19.34 6.10 12.85
C PRO A 12 18.06 6.84 12.40
N ARG A 13 18.14 7.60 11.31
CA ARG A 13 17.03 8.31 10.70
C ARG A 13 17.16 8.29 9.17
N GLY A 14 16.03 8.41 8.47
CA GLY A 14 15.97 8.40 7.00
C GLY A 14 14.71 7.71 6.52
N PHE A 15 14.67 7.43 5.23
CA PHE A 15 13.61 6.63 4.65
C PHE A 15 13.85 5.13 4.92
N CYS A 16 12.78 4.35 4.93
CA CYS A 16 12.90 2.89 4.91
C CYS A 16 13.35 2.43 3.51
N ALA A 17 13.89 1.21 3.44
CA ALA A 17 14.36 0.63 2.18
C ALA A 17 13.27 0.56 1.08
N GLY A 18 11.99 0.42 1.46
CA GLY A 18 10.86 0.43 0.53
C GLY A 18 10.66 1.79 -0.15
N VAL A 19 10.75 2.87 0.64
CA VAL A 19 10.64 4.24 0.15
C VAL A 19 11.84 4.59 -0.74
N ASP A 20 13.07 4.31 -0.28
CA ASP A 20 14.28 4.56 -1.08
C ASP A 20 14.24 3.84 -2.41
N ARG A 21 13.85 2.55 -2.40
CA ARG A 21 13.69 1.74 -3.62
C ARG A 21 12.68 2.37 -4.59
N ALA A 22 11.54 2.82 -4.11
CA ALA A 22 10.50 3.41 -4.96
C ALA A 22 10.98 4.71 -5.61
N ILE A 23 11.65 5.59 -4.86
CA ILE A 23 12.24 6.82 -5.37
C ILE A 23 13.30 6.52 -6.45
N GLU A 24 14.19 5.56 -6.17
CA GLU A 24 15.25 5.15 -7.10
C GLU A 24 14.70 4.56 -8.40
N ILE A 25 13.59 3.83 -8.36
CA ILE A 25 12.92 3.32 -9.56
C ILE A 25 12.48 4.47 -10.47
N VAL A 26 11.87 5.53 -9.91
CA VAL A 26 11.45 6.71 -10.69
C VAL A 26 12.65 7.42 -11.30
N LYS A 27 13.72 7.66 -10.52
CA LYS A 27 14.94 8.30 -11.02
C LYS A 27 15.58 7.50 -12.14
N LYS A 28 15.77 6.20 -11.96
CA LYS A 28 16.33 5.31 -12.99
C LYS A 28 15.45 5.23 -14.24
N ALA A 29 14.14 5.33 -14.11
CA ALA A 29 13.25 5.39 -15.26
C ALA A 29 13.41 6.72 -16.01
N LEU A 30 13.52 7.85 -15.31
CA LEU A 30 13.81 9.14 -15.92
C LEU A 30 15.16 9.15 -16.65
N ASP A 31 16.21 8.58 -16.04
CA ASP A 31 17.53 8.45 -16.67
C ASP A 31 17.47 7.59 -17.93
N LYS A 32 16.74 6.48 -17.88
CA LYS A 32 16.69 5.51 -18.99
C LYS A 32 15.79 5.94 -20.14
N TYR A 33 14.63 6.48 -19.84
CA TYR A 33 13.59 6.77 -20.84
C TYR A 33 13.46 8.28 -21.13
N GLY A 34 14.08 9.15 -20.34
CA GLY A 34 13.88 10.59 -20.39
C GLY A 34 12.50 11.02 -19.87
N SER A 35 12.28 12.32 -19.82
CA SER A 35 10.98 12.91 -19.44
C SER A 35 9.99 12.88 -20.62
N PRO A 36 8.67 12.69 -20.38
CA PRO A 36 8.05 12.38 -19.09
C PRO A 36 8.15 10.90 -18.73
N VAL A 37 8.16 10.61 -17.41
CA VAL A 37 7.85 9.29 -16.85
C VAL A 37 6.60 9.47 -15.99
N TYR A 38 5.58 8.66 -16.24
CA TYR A 38 4.35 8.72 -15.47
C TYR A 38 4.47 7.95 -14.17
N VAL A 39 3.83 8.45 -13.10
CA VAL A 39 3.76 7.78 -11.80
C VAL A 39 2.32 7.78 -11.36
N ARG A 40 1.74 6.59 -11.16
CA ARG A 40 0.37 6.44 -10.72
C ARG A 40 0.28 6.61 -9.21
N HIS A 41 -0.48 7.60 -8.77
CA HIS A 41 -0.52 8.15 -7.41
C HIS A 41 0.83 8.73 -6.95
N GLU A 42 0.86 9.33 -5.78
CA GLU A 42 2.12 9.72 -5.17
C GLU A 42 3.00 8.48 -4.95
N ILE A 43 4.27 8.56 -5.35
CA ILE A 43 5.18 7.41 -5.21
C ILE A 43 5.31 6.96 -3.75
N VAL A 44 5.30 7.93 -2.84
CA VAL A 44 5.28 7.80 -1.39
C VAL A 44 4.59 9.04 -0.81
N HIS A 45 4.03 8.96 0.39
CA HIS A 45 3.39 10.09 1.07
C HIS A 45 4.42 11.09 1.62
N ASN A 46 5.14 11.76 0.72
CA ASN A 46 6.11 12.81 1.06
C ASN A 46 6.12 13.90 -0.01
N LYS A 47 5.54 15.04 0.32
CA LYS A 47 5.40 16.18 -0.59
C LYS A 47 6.75 16.63 -1.19
N ASN A 48 7.82 16.69 -0.39
CA ASN A 48 9.13 17.13 -0.87
C ASN A 48 9.71 16.14 -1.89
N VAL A 49 9.50 14.83 -1.69
CA VAL A 49 9.91 13.79 -2.65
C VAL A 49 9.12 13.95 -3.94
N VAL A 50 7.80 14.06 -3.86
CA VAL A 50 6.92 14.24 -5.02
C VAL A 50 7.33 15.48 -5.83
N GLU A 51 7.50 16.62 -5.19
CA GLU A 51 7.91 17.86 -5.86
C GLU A 51 9.33 17.77 -6.48
N SER A 52 10.25 17.09 -5.83
CA SER A 52 11.59 16.88 -6.40
C SER A 52 11.57 16.00 -7.64
N LEU A 53 10.74 14.95 -7.65
CA LEU A 53 10.58 14.07 -8.81
C LEU A 53 9.83 14.77 -9.98
N LYS A 54 8.85 15.62 -9.68
CA LYS A 54 8.20 16.49 -10.69
C LYS A 54 9.22 17.40 -11.39
N LYS A 55 10.13 18.01 -10.62
CA LYS A 55 11.21 18.85 -11.18
C LYS A 55 12.16 18.07 -12.08
N LEU A 56 12.31 16.77 -11.86
CA LEU A 56 13.11 15.88 -12.72
C LEU A 56 12.33 15.38 -13.96
N GLY A 57 11.03 15.69 -14.06
CA GLY A 57 10.20 15.33 -15.21
C GLY A 57 9.26 14.16 -14.99
N ALA A 58 9.05 13.73 -13.74
CA ALA A 58 7.97 12.80 -13.42
C ALA A 58 6.60 13.50 -13.49
N VAL A 59 5.63 12.83 -14.10
CA VAL A 59 4.24 13.28 -14.20
C VAL A 59 3.35 12.35 -13.38
N PHE A 60 2.74 12.89 -12.34
CA PHE A 60 1.86 12.13 -11.47
C PHE A 60 0.44 12.12 -12.02
N VAL A 61 -0.18 10.94 -12.07
CA VAL A 61 -1.54 10.70 -12.56
C VAL A 61 -2.30 9.86 -11.55
N GLU A 62 -3.60 10.06 -11.47
CA GLU A 62 -4.47 9.23 -10.61
C GLU A 62 -4.91 7.97 -11.36
N GLU A 63 -5.29 8.11 -12.65
CA GLU A 63 -5.75 7.01 -13.47
C GLU A 63 -4.91 6.87 -14.75
N LEU A 64 -4.83 5.64 -15.28
CA LEU A 64 -4.06 5.37 -16.52
C LEU A 64 -4.60 6.12 -17.74
N SER A 65 -5.90 6.44 -17.74
CA SER A 65 -6.55 7.23 -18.81
C SER A 65 -6.02 8.66 -18.92
N GLU A 66 -5.35 9.19 -17.90
CA GLU A 66 -4.73 10.51 -17.93
C GLU A 66 -3.39 10.53 -18.68
N ILE A 67 -2.83 9.35 -18.98
CA ILE A 67 -1.55 9.23 -19.68
C ILE A 67 -1.72 9.67 -21.12
N LYS A 68 -1.06 10.76 -21.49
CA LYS A 68 -1.16 11.37 -22.83
C LYS A 68 -0.27 10.68 -23.86
N ASP A 69 0.83 10.08 -23.43
CA ASP A 69 1.80 9.41 -24.29
C ASP A 69 2.03 7.97 -23.80
N ALA A 70 1.33 7.02 -24.40
CA ALA A 70 1.41 5.60 -24.09
C ALA A 70 2.76 4.95 -24.43
N SER A 71 3.63 5.63 -25.19
CA SER A 71 5.00 5.16 -25.45
C SER A 71 5.93 5.31 -24.24
N ARG A 72 5.51 6.08 -23.24
CA ARG A 72 6.27 6.38 -22.02
C ARG A 72 5.90 5.41 -20.91
N PRO A 73 6.85 5.04 -20.02
CA PRO A 73 6.56 4.14 -18.94
C PRO A 73 5.67 4.78 -17.86
N VAL A 74 4.85 3.94 -17.22
CA VAL A 74 4.17 4.29 -15.97
C VAL A 74 4.76 3.49 -14.81
N ILE A 75 4.94 4.13 -13.66
CA ILE A 75 5.40 3.48 -12.43
C ILE A 75 4.24 3.41 -11.45
N PHE A 76 3.98 2.21 -10.94
CA PHE A 76 3.03 2.02 -9.85
C PHE A 76 3.71 2.32 -8.52
N SER A 77 3.02 3.07 -7.66
CA SER A 77 3.59 3.57 -6.41
C SER A 77 3.94 2.48 -5.39
N ALA A 78 4.67 2.85 -4.35
CA ALA A 78 5.04 1.94 -3.26
C ALA A 78 3.83 1.31 -2.54
N HIS A 79 2.66 1.93 -2.62
CA HIS A 79 1.42 1.47 -1.97
C HIS A 79 0.82 0.21 -2.60
N GLY A 80 1.28 -0.17 -3.79
CA GLY A 80 0.69 -1.25 -4.57
C GLY A 80 -0.58 -0.83 -5.31
N VAL A 81 -1.04 -1.70 -6.20
CA VAL A 81 -2.23 -1.45 -7.03
C VAL A 81 -3.15 -2.67 -7.07
N PRO A 82 -4.47 -2.48 -7.29
CA PRO A 82 -5.38 -3.58 -7.62
C PRO A 82 -4.91 -4.36 -8.84
N LYS A 83 -5.19 -5.66 -8.91
CA LYS A 83 -4.83 -6.52 -10.06
C LYS A 83 -5.32 -6.02 -11.41
N LYS A 84 -6.45 -5.35 -11.45
CA LYS A 84 -7.01 -4.77 -12.67
C LYS A 84 -6.10 -3.71 -13.32
N ILE A 85 -5.27 -3.00 -12.54
CA ILE A 85 -4.45 -1.90 -13.06
C ILE A 85 -3.33 -2.38 -14.00
N PRO A 86 -2.52 -3.41 -13.64
CA PRO A 86 -1.59 -4.02 -14.59
C PRO A 86 -2.27 -4.59 -15.85
N GLU A 87 -3.48 -5.15 -15.70
CA GLU A 87 -4.27 -5.66 -16.86
C GLU A 87 -4.71 -4.51 -17.76
N GLU A 88 -5.19 -3.42 -17.19
CA GLU A 88 -5.57 -2.20 -17.91
C GLU A 88 -4.36 -1.60 -18.64
N ALA A 89 -3.20 -1.47 -17.99
CA ALA A 89 -1.97 -1.00 -18.61
C ALA A 89 -1.58 -1.85 -19.83
N LYS A 90 -1.72 -3.19 -19.74
CA LYS A 90 -1.47 -4.10 -20.88
C LYS A 90 -2.44 -3.87 -22.02
N LEU A 91 -3.73 -3.70 -21.75
CA LEU A 91 -4.75 -3.41 -22.75
C LEU A 91 -4.48 -2.07 -23.48
N MET A 92 -4.02 -1.08 -22.72
CA MET A 92 -3.61 0.23 -23.25
C MET A 92 -2.22 0.20 -23.93
N LYS A 93 -1.52 -0.94 -23.92
CA LYS A 93 -0.15 -1.12 -24.43
C LYS A 93 0.87 -0.18 -23.77
N ILE A 94 0.64 0.17 -22.51
CA ILE A 94 1.54 0.99 -21.71
C ILE A 94 2.53 0.08 -20.99
N PHE A 95 3.84 0.32 -21.17
CA PHE A 95 4.87 -0.34 -20.37
C PHE A 95 4.81 0.18 -18.93
N TYR A 96 4.74 -0.73 -17.96
CA TYR A 96 4.72 -0.35 -16.55
C TYR A 96 5.89 -0.96 -15.77
N VAL A 97 6.28 -0.27 -14.71
CA VAL A 97 7.24 -0.73 -13.70
C VAL A 97 6.54 -0.73 -12.34
N ASP A 98 6.60 -1.84 -11.65
CA ASP A 98 6.00 -1.98 -10.32
C ASP A 98 7.00 -1.60 -9.22
N ALA A 99 6.75 -0.47 -8.53
CA ALA A 99 7.54 -0.02 -7.40
C ALA A 99 6.90 -0.38 -6.04
N THR A 100 5.90 -1.26 -6.01
CA THR A 100 5.25 -1.72 -4.77
C THR A 100 6.29 -2.14 -3.73
N CYS A 101 6.12 -1.64 -2.52
CA CYS A 101 6.97 -2.01 -1.38
C CYS A 101 6.94 -3.55 -1.17
N PRO A 102 8.08 -4.20 -0.93
CA PRO A 102 8.12 -5.64 -0.68
C PRO A 102 7.22 -6.10 0.47
N LEU A 103 7.04 -5.28 1.52
CA LEU A 103 6.12 -5.58 2.62
C LEU A 103 4.66 -5.56 2.15
N VAL A 104 4.26 -4.58 1.37
CA VAL A 104 2.91 -4.52 0.76
C VAL A 104 2.69 -5.73 -0.16
N SER A 105 3.69 -6.08 -0.99
CA SER A 105 3.62 -7.27 -1.83
C SER A 105 3.50 -8.57 -1.02
N LYS A 106 4.06 -8.61 0.20
CA LYS A 106 3.90 -9.73 1.13
C LYS A 106 2.44 -9.83 1.58
N VAL A 107 1.83 -8.72 2.02
CA VAL A 107 0.41 -8.66 2.41
C VAL A 107 -0.50 -9.11 1.27
N HIS A 108 -0.26 -8.62 0.04
CA HIS A 108 -1.03 -9.03 -1.13
C HIS A 108 -0.99 -10.56 -1.35
N ARG A 109 0.21 -11.14 -1.33
CA ARG A 109 0.39 -12.60 -1.52
C ARG A 109 -0.23 -13.40 -0.38
N GLU A 110 -0.10 -12.96 0.86
CA GLU A 110 -0.70 -13.62 2.02
C GLU A 110 -2.22 -13.60 1.93
N THR A 111 -2.80 -12.45 1.60
CA THR A 111 -4.23 -12.28 1.36
C THR A 111 -4.75 -13.26 0.31
N GLU A 112 -4.05 -13.37 -0.84
CA GLU A 112 -4.41 -14.33 -1.88
C GLU A 112 -4.30 -15.80 -1.44
N GLN A 113 -3.26 -16.13 -0.68
CA GLN A 113 -3.06 -17.50 -0.17
C GLN A 113 -4.13 -17.90 0.85
N LEU A 114 -4.51 -16.99 1.74
CA LEU A 114 -5.57 -17.21 2.71
C LEU A 114 -6.92 -17.40 2.01
N PHE A 115 -7.24 -16.57 1.02
CA PHE A 115 -8.46 -16.71 0.23
C PHE A 115 -8.52 -18.06 -0.50
N LYS A 116 -7.43 -18.49 -1.14
CA LYS A 116 -7.35 -19.81 -1.80
C LYS A 116 -7.53 -20.99 -0.84
N LYS A 117 -7.22 -20.80 0.45
CA LYS A 117 -7.45 -21.79 1.51
C LYS A 117 -8.86 -21.73 2.10
N GLY A 118 -9.74 -20.89 1.57
CA GLY A 118 -11.15 -20.79 1.97
C GLY A 118 -11.42 -19.92 3.20
N PHE A 119 -10.46 -19.07 3.60
CA PHE A 119 -10.67 -18.10 4.67
C PHE A 119 -11.49 -16.91 4.19
N ASP A 120 -12.38 -16.41 5.04
CA ASP A 120 -12.84 -15.04 4.96
C ASP A 120 -11.74 -14.12 5.49
N ILE A 121 -11.62 -12.91 4.94
CA ILE A 121 -10.49 -12.02 5.24
C ILE A 121 -10.97 -10.69 5.78
N VAL A 122 -10.41 -10.28 6.90
CA VAL A 122 -10.53 -8.93 7.44
C VAL A 122 -9.24 -8.18 7.17
N LEU A 123 -9.34 -6.97 6.63
CA LEU A 123 -8.24 -6.03 6.49
C LEU A 123 -8.40 -4.90 7.52
N ILE A 124 -7.42 -4.75 8.40
CA ILE A 124 -7.33 -3.59 9.29
C ILE A 124 -6.60 -2.49 8.56
N GLY A 125 -7.24 -1.33 8.33
CA GLY A 125 -6.64 -0.25 7.55
C GLY A 125 -7.56 0.93 7.35
N HIS A 126 -7.03 2.04 6.88
CA HIS A 126 -7.79 3.26 6.63
C HIS A 126 -8.51 3.23 5.28
N LYS A 127 -9.80 3.48 5.31
CA LYS A 127 -10.64 3.58 4.10
C LYS A 127 -10.06 4.59 3.12
N ASN A 128 -10.08 4.23 1.84
CA ASN A 128 -9.55 5.04 0.74
C ASN A 128 -8.02 5.23 0.72
N HIS A 129 -7.27 4.68 1.67
CA HIS A 129 -5.82 4.69 1.59
C HIS A 129 -5.36 3.85 0.37
N PRO A 130 -4.40 4.31 -0.46
CA PRO A 130 -3.97 3.61 -1.68
C PRO A 130 -3.54 2.15 -1.45
N GLU A 131 -2.82 1.87 -0.36
CA GLU A 131 -2.42 0.50 0.02
C GLU A 131 -3.64 -0.39 0.31
N VAL A 132 -4.64 0.14 1.03
CA VAL A 132 -5.88 -0.58 1.34
C VAL A 132 -6.66 -0.87 0.06
N VAL A 133 -6.80 0.12 -0.82
CA VAL A 133 -7.42 -0.06 -2.15
C VAL A 133 -6.66 -1.12 -2.96
N GLY A 134 -5.32 -1.06 -2.95
CA GLY A 134 -4.45 -2.04 -3.61
C GLY A 134 -4.67 -3.46 -3.09
N THR A 135 -4.67 -3.64 -1.77
CA THR A 135 -4.85 -4.94 -1.11
C THR A 135 -6.25 -5.50 -1.35
N MET A 136 -7.30 -4.68 -1.17
CA MET A 136 -8.68 -5.11 -1.44
C MET A 136 -8.87 -5.52 -2.91
N GLY A 137 -8.17 -4.87 -3.83
CA GLY A 137 -8.20 -5.18 -5.25
C GLY A 137 -7.41 -6.41 -5.68
N GLN A 138 -6.78 -7.16 -4.75
CA GLN A 138 -6.14 -8.45 -5.07
C GLN A 138 -7.14 -9.58 -5.22
N LEU A 139 -8.33 -9.45 -4.66
CA LEU A 139 -9.39 -10.46 -4.65
C LEU A 139 -10.66 -9.94 -5.31
N PRO A 140 -11.61 -10.82 -5.67
CA PRO A 140 -12.92 -10.41 -6.14
C PRO A 140 -13.61 -9.48 -5.14
N ARG A 141 -14.41 -8.55 -5.65
CA ARG A 141 -15.15 -7.59 -4.82
C ARG A 141 -15.99 -8.31 -3.75
N GLY A 142 -15.89 -7.86 -2.51
CA GLY A 142 -16.60 -8.43 -1.37
C GLY A 142 -15.89 -9.60 -0.68
N SER A 143 -14.71 -10.02 -1.15
CA SER A 143 -13.92 -11.09 -0.51
C SER A 143 -13.10 -10.63 0.70
N ILE A 144 -12.95 -9.33 0.89
CA ILE A 144 -12.23 -8.73 2.01
C ILE A 144 -13.15 -7.74 2.69
N THR A 145 -13.24 -7.84 4.01
CA THR A 145 -13.97 -6.88 4.85
C THR A 145 -12.98 -5.91 5.47
N LEU A 146 -13.11 -4.62 5.16
CA LEU A 146 -12.29 -3.57 5.78
C LEU A 146 -12.87 -3.20 7.14
N ILE A 147 -12.01 -3.04 8.13
CA ILE A 147 -12.34 -2.47 9.44
C ILE A 147 -11.29 -1.41 9.81
N GLU A 148 -11.74 -0.39 10.52
CA GLU A 148 -10.91 0.73 10.99
C GLU A 148 -10.93 0.86 12.52
N THR A 149 -11.99 0.35 13.15
CA THR A 149 -12.28 0.57 14.58
C THR A 149 -12.72 -0.70 15.29
N ILE A 150 -12.70 -0.67 16.63
CA ILE A 150 -13.25 -1.75 17.48
C ILE A 150 -14.77 -1.90 17.26
N GLU A 151 -15.47 -0.81 16.98
CA GLU A 151 -16.90 -0.82 16.70
C GLU A 151 -17.23 -1.64 15.45
N ASP A 152 -16.38 -1.57 14.41
CA ASP A 152 -16.53 -2.37 13.22
C ASP A 152 -16.45 -3.86 13.55
N VAL A 153 -15.56 -4.26 14.47
CA VAL A 153 -15.45 -5.66 14.92
C VAL A 153 -16.76 -6.18 15.48
N LYS A 154 -17.52 -5.36 16.22
CA LYS A 154 -18.80 -5.76 16.83
C LYS A 154 -19.84 -6.17 15.78
N SER A 155 -19.81 -5.55 14.59
CA SER A 155 -20.76 -5.80 13.51
C SER A 155 -20.41 -7.04 12.65
N LEU A 156 -19.18 -7.57 12.75
CA LEU A 156 -18.71 -8.68 11.93
C LEU A 156 -19.48 -9.99 12.24
N ASN A 157 -19.83 -10.72 11.19
CA ASN A 157 -20.41 -12.06 11.30
C ASN A 157 -19.86 -12.94 10.17
N PHE A 158 -19.14 -13.99 10.52
CA PHE A 158 -18.52 -14.90 9.56
C PHE A 158 -18.86 -16.35 9.93
N SER A 159 -19.12 -17.17 8.91
CA SER A 159 -19.38 -18.61 9.05
C SER A 159 -18.20 -19.48 8.65
N LYS A 160 -17.25 -18.93 7.91
CA LYS A 160 -16.02 -19.61 7.48
C LYS A 160 -14.86 -19.31 8.41
N PRO A 161 -13.77 -20.11 8.32
CA PRO A 161 -12.53 -19.75 8.99
C PRO A 161 -12.11 -18.32 8.63
N LEU A 162 -11.69 -17.55 9.63
CA LEU A 162 -11.38 -16.14 9.49
C LEU A 162 -9.88 -15.88 9.61
N ALA A 163 -9.37 -15.00 8.78
CA ALA A 163 -8.02 -14.47 8.90
C ALA A 163 -8.03 -12.95 8.84
N TYR A 164 -7.00 -12.31 9.42
CA TYR A 164 -6.80 -10.88 9.27
C TYR A 164 -5.43 -10.56 8.70
N VAL A 165 -5.37 -9.44 8.00
CA VAL A 165 -4.16 -8.78 7.53
C VAL A 165 -4.24 -7.29 7.88
N THR A 166 -3.11 -6.59 7.91
CA THR A 166 -3.05 -5.17 8.28
C THR A 166 -2.44 -4.34 7.17
N GLN A 167 -2.85 -3.09 7.07
CA GLN A 167 -2.10 -2.07 6.34
C GLN A 167 -0.72 -1.91 6.99
N THR A 168 0.34 -1.83 6.18
CA THR A 168 1.73 -1.89 6.67
C THR A 168 2.21 -0.64 7.41
N THR A 169 1.47 0.47 7.32
CA THR A 169 1.83 1.77 7.89
C THR A 169 1.04 2.15 9.14
N LEU A 170 0.26 1.22 9.70
CA LEU A 170 -0.46 1.45 10.94
C LEU A 170 0.46 1.40 12.16
N SER A 171 0.10 2.15 13.19
CA SER A 171 0.73 2.04 14.49
C SER A 171 0.43 0.66 15.12
N VAL A 172 1.45 0.05 15.72
CA VAL A 172 1.30 -1.22 16.45
C VAL A 172 0.33 -1.07 17.60
N ASP A 173 0.37 0.07 18.32
CA ASP A 173 -0.51 0.32 19.45
C ASP A 173 -1.98 0.45 19.02
N ASP A 174 -2.26 1.19 17.94
CA ASP A 174 -3.62 1.36 17.41
C ASP A 174 -4.21 0.04 16.89
N THR A 175 -3.39 -0.78 16.25
CA THR A 175 -3.84 -2.08 15.72
C THR A 175 -4.04 -3.13 16.82
N LYS A 176 -3.29 -3.06 17.91
CA LYS A 176 -3.33 -4.02 19.00
C LYS A 176 -4.72 -4.17 19.59
N GLU A 177 -5.39 -3.06 19.91
CA GLU A 177 -6.73 -3.08 20.49
C GLU A 177 -7.77 -3.70 19.54
N ILE A 178 -7.67 -3.41 18.23
CA ILE A 178 -8.54 -3.99 17.19
C ILE A 178 -8.29 -5.50 17.08
N ILE A 179 -7.01 -5.92 17.08
CA ILE A 179 -6.62 -7.34 17.01
C ILE A 179 -7.09 -8.10 18.25
N GLU A 180 -6.97 -7.52 19.44
CA GLU A 180 -7.48 -8.12 20.67
C GLU A 180 -8.99 -8.31 20.63
N ALA A 181 -9.74 -7.30 20.18
CA ALA A 181 -11.19 -7.40 19.98
C ALA A 181 -11.57 -8.48 18.97
N LEU A 182 -10.83 -8.59 17.86
CA LEU A 182 -11.01 -9.66 16.87
C LEU A 182 -10.77 -11.05 17.49
N LYS A 183 -9.69 -11.23 18.24
CA LYS A 183 -9.35 -12.51 18.92
C LYS A 183 -10.38 -12.89 19.98
N GLN A 184 -10.94 -11.92 20.70
CA GLN A 184 -12.01 -12.16 21.68
C GLN A 184 -13.29 -12.62 20.98
N LYS A 185 -13.67 -12.00 19.87
CA LYS A 185 -14.89 -12.35 19.12
C LYS A 185 -14.74 -13.62 18.30
N PHE A 186 -13.56 -13.84 17.74
CA PHE A 186 -13.21 -14.98 16.87
C PHE A 186 -11.95 -15.69 17.39
N PRO A 187 -12.06 -16.58 18.41
CA PRO A 187 -10.89 -17.17 19.06
C PRO A 187 -9.95 -17.94 18.13
N ASN A 188 -10.46 -18.45 17.03
CA ASN A 188 -9.69 -19.20 16.02
C ASN A 188 -9.23 -18.36 14.83
N ILE A 189 -9.29 -17.01 14.93
CA ILE A 189 -8.85 -16.13 13.85
C ILE A 189 -7.35 -16.30 13.61
N ARG A 190 -6.96 -16.39 12.34
CA ARG A 190 -5.57 -16.50 11.92
C ARG A 190 -5.00 -15.10 11.64
N GLY A 191 -3.91 -14.76 12.29
CA GLY A 191 -3.12 -13.56 12.00
C GLY A 191 -2.03 -13.80 10.97
N PRO A 192 -1.24 -12.76 10.64
CA PRO A 192 -0.06 -12.86 9.79
C PRO A 192 0.91 -13.94 10.26
N ILE A 193 1.58 -14.61 9.30
CA ILE A 193 2.49 -15.76 9.58
C ILE A 193 3.72 -15.31 10.40
N LYS A 194 4.08 -14.03 10.31
CA LYS A 194 5.12 -13.39 11.12
C LYS A 194 4.62 -12.04 11.59
N GLU A 195 4.88 -11.71 12.84
CA GLU A 195 4.50 -10.43 13.47
C GLU A 195 5.42 -9.24 13.06
N ASP A 196 6.14 -9.36 11.96
CA ASP A 196 7.11 -8.38 11.44
C ASP A 196 6.53 -7.42 10.38
N ILE A 197 5.22 -7.23 10.40
CA ILE A 197 4.50 -6.26 9.56
C ILE A 197 3.70 -5.36 10.48
#